data_12391aef06346fc0d8c6d72312de9585
#
_entry.id   12391aef06346fc0d8c6d72312de9585
#
_cell.length_a   1.000
_cell.length_b   1.000
_cell.length_c   1.000
_cell.angle_alpha   90.00
_cell.angle_beta   90.00
_cell.angle_gamma   90.00
#
_symmetry.space_group_name_H-M   'P 1'
#
loop_
_entity.id
_entity.type
_entity.pdbx_description
1 polymer ?
#
loop_
_entity_poly.entity_id
_entity_poly.type
_entity_poly.pdbx_seq_one_letter_code
_entity_poly.pdbx_strand_id
1 'polypeptide(L)'
;MKENEFVFDGKKYIAQNHMAILRNLRNILKNCDEKHVLKALCALEAGVKNGKQFPFRYWSAIKSIESSNPRLDNEIKAIESLNRCLDKAMSNFPKLKGKTICLSDNSGSAWGALTTEYGSVKVAEIDNLSSVMAAINSDEGYVGIFGDRLEIESVNKRDGVLSQLDKIQSKHSHNIGGSTENGIWLFLDEAIKKKIHWDNIFIYSDMQAGHGGLYGLNSRDYSEYTINGHYIDVLKLVQEYRRKVNPKVNVFSVQTAGYDNSVLPENEYRTSILTGWTGKETIYAQALIDIWNRMENKNQKTEENDFTNTKKSIKIKTSVK
;
A
#
# COMPACT_ATOMS: atom_id res chain seq x y z
N MET A 1 -5.10 -24.48 -21.40
CA MET A 1 -5.19 -23.28 -22.26
C MET A 1 -3.92 -22.47 -22.08
N LYS A 2 -3.41 -21.83 -23.11
CA LYS A 2 -2.33 -20.84 -22.96
C LYS A 2 -2.84 -19.66 -22.16
N GLU A 3 -1.96 -18.93 -21.48
CA GLU A 3 -2.33 -17.85 -20.52
C GLU A 3 -3.23 -16.73 -21.07
N ASN A 4 -3.38 -16.61 -22.39
CA ASN A 4 -4.20 -15.62 -23.06
C ASN A 4 -5.30 -16.22 -23.95
N GLU A 5 -5.60 -17.50 -23.81
CA GLU A 5 -6.69 -18.15 -24.55
C GLU A 5 -7.98 -18.10 -23.74
N PHE A 6 -9.12 -17.91 -24.43
CA PHE A 6 -10.45 -18.06 -23.86
C PHE A 6 -11.38 -18.77 -24.84
N VAL A 7 -12.45 -19.39 -24.34
CA VAL A 7 -13.48 -20.03 -25.13
C VAL A 7 -14.75 -19.16 -25.06
N PHE A 8 -15.33 -18.89 -26.22
CA PHE A 8 -16.59 -18.18 -26.33
C PHE A 8 -17.41 -18.81 -27.47
N ASP A 9 -18.69 -19.13 -27.23
CA ASP A 9 -19.56 -19.85 -28.18
C ASP A 9 -18.90 -21.13 -28.74
N GLY A 10 -18.23 -21.93 -27.92
CA GLY A 10 -17.55 -23.16 -28.33
C GLY A 10 -16.31 -22.95 -29.17
N LYS A 11 -15.92 -21.74 -29.49
CA LYS A 11 -14.73 -21.40 -30.29
C LYS A 11 -13.60 -20.87 -29.41
N LYS A 12 -12.36 -21.23 -29.73
CA LYS A 12 -11.16 -20.72 -29.08
C LYS A 12 -10.72 -19.39 -29.69
N TYR A 13 -10.38 -18.45 -28.83
CA TYR A 13 -9.87 -17.13 -29.19
C TYR A 13 -8.60 -16.81 -28.39
N ILE A 14 -7.79 -15.92 -28.94
CA ILE A 14 -6.62 -15.34 -28.26
C ILE A 14 -7.02 -13.92 -27.83
N ALA A 15 -6.83 -13.63 -26.52
CA ALA A 15 -7.04 -12.29 -25.99
C ALA A 15 -5.96 -11.34 -26.54
N GLN A 16 -6.40 -10.39 -27.33
CA GLN A 16 -5.58 -9.33 -27.89
C GLN A 16 -6.11 -7.96 -27.47
N ASN A 17 -5.27 -6.95 -27.54
CA ASN A 17 -5.68 -5.56 -27.30
C ASN A 17 -6.32 -5.31 -25.92
N HIS A 18 -5.86 -5.99 -24.89
CA HIS A 18 -6.40 -5.90 -23.51
C HIS A 18 -6.62 -4.45 -23.06
N MET A 19 -5.59 -3.58 -23.22
CA MET A 19 -5.70 -2.18 -22.85
C MET A 19 -6.73 -1.41 -23.71
N ALA A 20 -6.88 -1.76 -24.98
CA ALA A 20 -7.87 -1.11 -25.85
C ALA A 20 -9.29 -1.48 -25.41
N ILE A 21 -9.54 -2.74 -25.02
CA ILE A 21 -10.83 -3.17 -24.47
C ILE A 21 -11.11 -2.41 -23.16
N LEU A 22 -10.15 -2.36 -22.25
CA LEU A 22 -10.33 -1.67 -20.97
C LEU A 22 -10.64 -0.18 -21.15
N ARG A 23 -9.92 0.52 -22.02
CA ARG A 23 -10.14 1.95 -22.31
C ARG A 23 -11.48 2.23 -22.98
N ASN A 24 -11.93 1.31 -23.83
CA ASN A 24 -13.18 1.48 -24.58
C ASN A 24 -14.37 0.78 -23.92
N LEU A 25 -14.23 0.25 -22.71
CA LEU A 25 -15.25 -0.57 -22.08
C LEU A 25 -16.61 0.15 -22.00
N ARG A 26 -16.63 1.43 -21.60
CA ARG A 26 -17.88 2.23 -21.57
C ARG A 26 -18.56 2.35 -22.94
N ASN A 27 -17.77 2.54 -24.02
CA ASN A 27 -18.32 2.60 -25.36
C ASN A 27 -18.86 1.23 -25.81
N ILE A 28 -18.18 0.14 -25.43
CA ILE A 28 -18.62 -1.24 -25.69
C ILE A 28 -19.94 -1.50 -24.99
N LEU A 29 -20.04 -1.16 -23.70
CA LEU A 29 -21.27 -1.32 -22.89
C LEU A 29 -22.46 -0.53 -23.48
N LYS A 30 -22.18 0.68 -23.99
CA LYS A 30 -23.23 1.56 -24.52
C LYS A 30 -23.72 1.19 -25.92
N ASN A 31 -22.81 0.71 -26.80
CA ASN A 31 -23.07 0.65 -28.23
C ASN A 31 -23.10 -0.78 -28.80
N CYS A 32 -22.71 -1.81 -28.03
CA CYS A 32 -22.66 -3.18 -28.49
C CYS A 32 -23.82 -4.00 -27.91
N ASP A 33 -24.23 -5.04 -28.63
CA ASP A 33 -25.16 -6.04 -28.10
C ASP A 33 -24.52 -6.89 -27.00
N GLU A 34 -25.32 -7.59 -26.24
CA GLU A 34 -24.91 -8.40 -25.08
C GLU A 34 -23.83 -9.44 -25.47
N LYS A 35 -23.97 -10.08 -26.63
CA LYS A 35 -23.01 -11.09 -27.10
C LYS A 35 -21.61 -10.52 -27.29
N HIS A 36 -21.51 -9.34 -27.90
CA HIS A 36 -20.23 -8.66 -28.10
C HIS A 36 -19.65 -8.15 -26.78
N VAL A 37 -20.51 -7.65 -25.87
CA VAL A 37 -20.08 -7.27 -24.52
C VAL A 37 -19.48 -8.47 -23.79
N LEU A 38 -20.18 -9.59 -23.71
CA LEU A 38 -19.69 -10.81 -23.04
C LEU A 38 -18.37 -11.31 -23.64
N LYS A 39 -18.24 -11.29 -24.98
CA LYS A 39 -16.98 -11.66 -25.65
C LYS A 39 -15.82 -10.72 -25.26
N ALA A 40 -16.08 -9.42 -25.18
CA ALA A 40 -15.08 -8.42 -24.76
C ALA A 40 -14.66 -8.64 -23.30
N LEU A 41 -15.59 -8.94 -22.39
CA LEU A 41 -15.32 -9.25 -20.99
C LEU A 41 -14.48 -10.53 -20.84
N CYS A 42 -14.81 -11.60 -21.56
CA CYS A 42 -14.03 -12.83 -21.59
C CYS A 42 -12.58 -12.57 -22.07
N ALA A 43 -12.43 -11.76 -23.15
CA ALA A 43 -11.11 -11.37 -23.64
C ALA A 43 -10.33 -10.52 -22.63
N LEU A 44 -11.02 -9.61 -21.93
CA LEU A 44 -10.43 -8.78 -20.88
C LEU A 44 -9.88 -9.65 -19.75
N GLU A 45 -10.66 -10.59 -19.23
CA GLU A 45 -10.23 -11.49 -18.15
C GLU A 45 -9.06 -12.40 -18.54
N ALA A 46 -9.08 -12.94 -19.76
CA ALA A 46 -8.02 -13.79 -20.26
C ALA A 46 -6.72 -13.00 -20.51
N GLY A 47 -6.84 -11.72 -20.86
CA GLY A 47 -5.70 -10.87 -21.18
C GLY A 47 -4.96 -10.25 -20.00
N VAL A 48 -5.42 -10.40 -18.74
CA VAL A 48 -4.87 -9.69 -17.57
C VAL A 48 -3.37 -9.90 -17.41
N LYS A 49 -2.90 -11.15 -17.43
CA LYS A 49 -1.48 -11.48 -17.21
C LYS A 49 -0.58 -10.86 -18.28
N ASN A 50 -0.99 -10.96 -19.54
CA ASN A 50 -0.21 -10.44 -20.67
C ASN A 50 -0.35 -8.92 -20.83
N GLY A 51 -1.48 -8.37 -20.40
CA GLY A 51 -1.76 -6.95 -20.42
C GLY A 51 -0.94 -6.16 -19.41
N LYS A 52 -0.45 -6.82 -18.35
CA LYS A 52 0.40 -6.25 -17.27
C LYS A 52 -0.11 -4.92 -16.73
N GLN A 53 -1.45 -4.77 -16.71
CA GLN A 53 -2.05 -3.56 -16.15
C GLN A 53 -2.03 -3.63 -14.63
N PHE A 54 -1.87 -2.45 -14.01
CA PHE A 54 -1.96 -2.34 -12.56
C PHE A 54 -3.40 -2.48 -12.08
N PRO A 55 -3.65 -3.08 -10.91
CA PRO A 55 -4.97 -3.27 -10.33
C PRO A 55 -5.82 -1.99 -10.31
N PHE A 56 -5.20 -0.85 -10.03
CA PHE A 56 -5.85 0.45 -10.02
C PHE A 56 -6.61 0.77 -11.33
N ARG A 57 -6.12 0.31 -12.49
CA ARG A 57 -6.80 0.52 -13.77
C ARG A 57 -8.17 -0.12 -13.83
N TYR A 58 -8.30 -1.31 -13.25
CA TYR A 58 -9.59 -2.02 -13.18
C TYR A 58 -10.52 -1.35 -12.19
N TRP A 59 -10.01 -0.96 -11.02
CA TRP A 59 -10.78 -0.23 -10.02
C TRP A 59 -11.28 1.11 -10.58
N SER A 60 -10.45 1.88 -11.26
CA SER A 60 -10.86 3.13 -11.91
C SER A 60 -11.95 2.91 -12.97
N ALA A 61 -11.89 1.80 -13.73
CA ALA A 61 -12.94 1.44 -14.67
C ALA A 61 -14.26 1.08 -13.95
N ILE A 62 -14.20 0.37 -12.82
CA ILE A 62 -15.38 0.07 -11.97
C ILE A 62 -16.00 1.37 -11.50
N LYS A 63 -15.26 2.27 -10.88
CA LYS A 63 -15.75 3.58 -10.43
C LYS A 63 -16.41 4.38 -11.55
N SER A 64 -15.82 4.35 -12.75
CA SER A 64 -16.38 5.02 -13.93
C SER A 64 -17.70 4.43 -14.40
N ILE A 65 -17.93 3.13 -14.22
CA ILE A 65 -19.22 2.47 -14.53
C ILE A 65 -20.22 2.74 -13.40
N GLU A 66 -19.80 2.66 -12.15
CA GLU A 66 -20.66 2.91 -10.97
C GLU A 66 -21.23 4.32 -10.93
N SER A 67 -20.55 5.29 -11.51
CA SER A 67 -21.05 6.67 -11.63
C SER A 67 -22.19 6.83 -12.64
N SER A 68 -22.45 5.84 -13.50
CA SER A 68 -23.58 5.82 -14.43
C SER A 68 -24.84 5.26 -13.74
N ASN A 69 -25.94 5.98 -13.86
CA ASN A 69 -27.23 5.60 -13.26
C ASN A 69 -28.34 5.66 -14.34
N PRO A 70 -29.18 4.62 -14.57
CA PRO A 70 -29.30 3.35 -13.85
C PRO A 70 -28.30 2.29 -14.35
N ARG A 71 -27.93 1.32 -13.50
CA ARG A 71 -27.08 0.19 -13.87
C ARG A 71 -27.87 -0.83 -14.71
N LEU A 72 -27.36 -1.08 -15.89
CA LEU A 72 -27.90 -2.13 -16.78
C LEU A 72 -27.23 -3.47 -16.48
N ASP A 73 -27.85 -4.61 -16.85
CA ASP A 73 -27.30 -5.96 -16.63
C ASP A 73 -25.87 -6.11 -17.16
N ASN A 74 -25.56 -5.52 -18.32
CA ASN A 74 -24.22 -5.55 -18.89
C ASN A 74 -23.18 -4.78 -18.05
N GLU A 75 -23.59 -3.71 -17.34
CA GLU A 75 -22.73 -2.96 -16.44
C GLU A 75 -22.40 -3.78 -15.18
N ILE A 76 -23.39 -4.49 -14.63
CA ILE A 76 -23.17 -5.41 -13.49
C ILE A 76 -22.19 -6.51 -13.88
N LYS A 77 -22.37 -7.16 -15.02
CA LYS A 77 -21.46 -8.18 -15.56
C LYS A 77 -20.04 -7.62 -15.78
N ALA A 78 -19.94 -6.37 -16.24
CA ALA A 78 -18.66 -5.69 -16.43
C ALA A 78 -17.94 -5.40 -15.11
N ILE A 79 -18.67 -4.95 -14.08
CA ILE A 79 -18.13 -4.73 -12.73
C ILE A 79 -17.57 -6.04 -12.15
N GLU A 80 -18.34 -7.13 -12.26
CA GLU A 80 -17.91 -8.45 -11.81
C GLU A 80 -16.65 -8.93 -12.55
N SER A 81 -16.61 -8.75 -13.87
CA SER A 81 -15.46 -9.10 -14.70
C SER A 81 -14.23 -8.27 -14.34
N LEU A 82 -14.39 -6.95 -14.15
CA LEU A 82 -13.33 -6.05 -13.72
C LEU A 82 -12.80 -6.42 -12.32
N ASN A 83 -13.67 -6.82 -11.40
CA ASN A 83 -13.27 -7.30 -10.08
C ASN A 83 -12.38 -8.55 -10.20
N ARG A 84 -12.79 -9.53 -11.00
CA ARG A 84 -11.94 -10.69 -11.29
C ARG A 84 -10.61 -10.32 -11.96
N CYS A 85 -10.61 -9.30 -12.84
CA CYS A 85 -9.38 -8.79 -13.44
C CYS A 85 -8.47 -8.13 -12.42
N LEU A 86 -9.03 -7.34 -11.50
CA LEU A 86 -8.30 -6.70 -10.40
C LEU A 86 -7.60 -7.73 -9.53
N ASP A 87 -8.33 -8.75 -9.07
CA ASP A 87 -7.76 -9.82 -8.25
C ASP A 87 -6.66 -10.61 -8.98
N LYS A 88 -6.87 -10.91 -10.26
CA LYS A 88 -5.84 -11.55 -11.10
C LYS A 88 -4.60 -10.68 -11.26
N ALA A 89 -4.76 -9.37 -11.40
CA ALA A 89 -3.65 -8.42 -11.57
C ALA A 89 -2.77 -8.31 -10.32
N MET A 90 -3.29 -8.63 -9.13
CA MET A 90 -2.51 -8.71 -7.89
C MET A 90 -1.35 -9.70 -7.97
N SER A 91 -1.47 -10.75 -8.79
CA SER A 91 -0.38 -11.70 -9.01
C SER A 91 0.85 -11.13 -9.72
N ASN A 92 0.73 -9.93 -10.32
CA ASN A 92 1.84 -9.24 -10.99
C ASN A 92 2.77 -8.49 -10.02
N PHE A 93 2.41 -8.42 -8.73
CA PHE A 93 3.19 -7.72 -7.72
C PHE A 93 4.10 -8.65 -6.92
N PRO A 94 5.28 -8.18 -6.48
CA PRO A 94 6.12 -8.96 -5.57
C PRO A 94 5.39 -9.12 -4.24
N LYS A 95 5.59 -10.27 -3.62
CA LYS A 95 5.13 -10.50 -2.24
C LYS A 95 6.07 -9.78 -1.28
N LEU A 96 5.50 -9.02 -0.36
CA LEU A 96 6.21 -8.44 0.77
C LEU A 96 6.39 -9.51 1.86
N LYS A 97 7.63 -9.75 2.24
CA LYS A 97 7.95 -10.72 3.30
C LYS A 97 7.67 -10.12 4.67
N GLY A 98 7.17 -10.96 5.58
CA GLY A 98 6.97 -10.62 6.98
C GLY A 98 5.61 -9.99 7.27
N LYS A 99 5.49 -9.52 8.51
CA LYS A 99 4.29 -8.87 9.04
C LYS A 99 4.25 -7.40 8.65
N THR A 100 3.25 -7.03 7.89
CA THR A 100 3.13 -5.69 7.29
C THR A 100 1.87 -4.99 7.76
N ILE A 101 2.02 -3.75 8.20
CA ILE A 101 0.92 -2.80 8.42
C ILE A 101 0.93 -1.74 7.32
N CYS A 102 -0.23 -1.48 6.75
CA CYS A 102 -0.47 -0.41 5.80
C CYS A 102 -1.42 0.60 6.46
N LEU A 103 -0.88 1.71 6.91
CA LEU A 103 -1.63 2.82 7.49
C LEU A 103 -2.23 3.64 6.37
N SER A 104 -3.54 3.83 6.40
CA SER A 104 -4.32 4.53 5.37
C SER A 104 -4.92 5.79 5.94
N ASP A 105 -4.58 6.92 5.36
CA ASP A 105 -5.07 8.23 5.77
C ASP A 105 -6.54 8.43 5.41
N ASN A 106 -7.35 8.65 6.42
CA ASN A 106 -8.77 8.99 6.29
C ASN A 106 -9.09 10.32 7.00
N SER A 107 -8.08 11.18 7.13
CA SER A 107 -8.22 12.53 7.67
C SER A 107 -9.12 13.42 6.82
N GLY A 108 -9.45 14.58 7.34
CA GLY A 108 -10.29 15.56 6.64
C GLY A 108 -9.69 16.03 5.32
N SER A 109 -8.37 16.23 5.25
CA SER A 109 -7.67 16.63 4.01
C SER A 109 -7.73 15.51 2.97
N ALA A 110 -7.45 14.26 3.33
CA ALA A 110 -7.48 13.13 2.42
C ALA A 110 -8.89 12.88 1.82
N TRP A 111 -9.96 13.11 2.58
CA TRP A 111 -11.34 13.08 2.07
C TRP A 111 -11.74 14.34 1.30
N GLY A 112 -11.11 15.48 1.56
CA GLY A 112 -11.31 16.75 0.86
C GLY A 112 -10.60 16.83 -0.49
N ALA A 113 -9.42 16.23 -0.61
CA ALA A 113 -8.59 16.31 -1.80
C ALA A 113 -9.04 15.34 -2.90
N LEU A 114 -8.95 15.80 -4.15
CA LEU A 114 -9.15 15.00 -5.35
C LEU A 114 -7.79 14.63 -5.96
N THR A 115 -7.67 13.43 -6.51
CA THR A 115 -6.42 12.95 -7.12
C THR A 115 -6.04 13.68 -8.42
N THR A 116 -7.02 14.29 -9.09
CA THR A 116 -6.82 15.10 -10.29
C THR A 116 -7.84 16.23 -10.32
N GLU A 117 -7.52 17.33 -11.01
CA GLU A 117 -8.41 18.50 -11.18
C GLU A 117 -9.80 18.15 -11.74
N TYR A 118 -9.87 17.13 -12.61
CA TYR A 118 -11.11 16.68 -13.25
C TYR A 118 -11.57 15.30 -12.76
N GLY A 119 -10.93 14.76 -11.73
CA GLY A 119 -11.25 13.46 -11.17
C GLY A 119 -12.31 13.53 -10.08
N SER A 120 -13.05 12.43 -9.88
CA SER A 120 -13.98 12.26 -8.76
C SER A 120 -13.41 11.40 -7.63
N VAL A 121 -12.20 10.88 -7.79
CA VAL A 121 -11.57 9.96 -6.84
C VAL A 121 -10.88 10.75 -5.75
N LYS A 122 -11.22 10.45 -4.51
CA LYS A 122 -10.63 11.05 -3.31
C LYS A 122 -9.25 10.45 -2.99
N VAL A 123 -8.38 11.23 -2.36
CA VAL A 123 -7.08 10.74 -1.89
C VAL A 123 -7.28 9.59 -0.89
N ALA A 124 -8.18 9.72 0.08
CA ALA A 124 -8.49 8.64 1.02
C ALA A 124 -8.97 7.32 0.35
N GLU A 125 -9.69 7.39 -0.78
CA GLU A 125 -10.09 6.19 -1.52
C GLU A 125 -8.87 5.47 -2.13
N ILE A 126 -7.88 6.24 -2.59
CA ILE A 126 -6.61 5.73 -3.10
C ILE A 126 -5.79 5.11 -1.98
N ASP A 127 -5.70 5.79 -0.83
CA ASP A 127 -4.95 5.33 0.34
C ASP A 127 -5.52 4.00 0.85
N ASN A 128 -6.84 3.90 0.94
CA ASN A 128 -7.52 2.67 1.32
C ASN A 128 -7.26 1.53 0.32
N LEU A 129 -7.39 1.78 -0.98
CA LEU A 129 -7.15 0.78 -2.02
C LEU A 129 -5.68 0.31 -2.02
N SER A 130 -4.73 1.26 -1.98
CA SER A 130 -3.30 0.94 -1.97
C SER A 130 -2.90 0.15 -0.73
N SER A 131 -3.43 0.53 0.43
CA SER A 131 -3.21 -0.18 1.71
C SER A 131 -3.73 -1.61 1.66
N VAL A 132 -4.96 -1.82 1.14
CA VAL A 132 -5.54 -3.17 0.97
C VAL A 132 -4.69 -4.01 0.03
N MET A 133 -4.29 -3.46 -1.12
CA MET A 133 -3.48 -4.18 -2.10
C MET A 133 -2.11 -4.59 -1.53
N ALA A 134 -1.43 -3.68 -0.85
CA ALA A 134 -0.14 -3.98 -0.22
C ALA A 134 -0.26 -5.02 0.90
N ALA A 135 -1.31 -4.92 1.74
CA ALA A 135 -1.57 -5.88 2.81
C ALA A 135 -1.91 -7.28 2.27
N ILE A 136 -2.72 -7.39 1.20
CA ILE A 136 -3.01 -8.69 0.54
C ILE A 136 -1.72 -9.35 0.03
N ASN A 137 -0.79 -8.57 -0.50
CA ASN A 137 0.48 -9.06 -1.03
C ASN A 137 1.55 -9.35 0.03
N SER A 138 1.31 -9.07 1.28
CA SER A 138 2.22 -9.35 2.40
C SER A 138 2.04 -10.78 2.91
N ASP A 139 3.04 -11.33 3.62
CA ASP A 139 2.91 -12.66 4.25
C ASP A 139 1.81 -12.63 5.33
N GLU A 140 1.79 -11.61 6.14
CA GLU A 140 0.77 -11.30 7.15
C GLU A 140 0.43 -9.82 7.04
N GLY A 141 -0.73 -9.49 6.46
CA GLY A 141 -1.10 -8.11 6.12
C GLY A 141 -2.21 -7.54 7.00
N TYR A 142 -2.05 -6.29 7.36
CA TYR A 142 -3.01 -5.50 8.13
C TYR A 142 -3.20 -4.13 7.46
N VAL A 143 -4.38 -3.57 7.63
CA VAL A 143 -4.69 -2.19 7.25
C VAL A 143 -5.10 -1.42 8.51
N GLY A 144 -4.47 -0.28 8.74
CA GLY A 144 -4.83 0.67 9.79
C GLY A 144 -5.44 1.91 9.18
N ILE A 145 -6.74 2.12 9.32
CA ILE A 145 -7.40 3.35 8.90
C ILE A 145 -7.25 4.37 10.02
N PHE A 146 -6.75 5.54 9.69
CA PHE A 146 -6.47 6.57 10.68
C PHE A 146 -6.95 7.97 10.31
N GLY A 147 -7.16 8.77 11.32
CA GLY A 147 -7.44 10.19 11.43
C GLY A 147 -7.18 10.56 12.88
N ASP A 148 -8.14 11.17 13.60
CA ASP A 148 -8.03 11.38 15.05
C ASP A 148 -8.03 10.06 15.84
N ARG A 149 -8.47 8.99 15.22
CA ARG A 149 -8.51 7.62 15.75
C ARG A 149 -7.78 6.67 14.81
N LEU A 150 -7.53 5.47 15.30
CA LEU A 150 -6.91 4.38 14.54
C LEU A 150 -7.71 3.11 14.72
N GLU A 151 -8.08 2.49 13.61
CA GLU A 151 -8.73 1.18 13.56
C GLU A 151 -7.90 0.23 12.71
N ILE A 152 -7.49 -0.92 13.28
CA ILE A 152 -6.64 -1.89 12.59
C ILE A 152 -7.44 -3.16 12.29
N GLU A 153 -7.41 -3.58 11.03
CA GLU A 153 -8.04 -4.79 10.53
C GLU A 153 -7.03 -5.73 9.87
N SER A 154 -7.13 -7.01 10.15
CA SER A 154 -6.38 -8.03 9.41
C SER A 154 -7.01 -8.25 8.03
N VAL A 155 -6.17 -8.47 7.03
CA VAL A 155 -6.61 -8.73 5.67
C VAL A 155 -6.66 -10.22 5.40
N ASN A 156 -7.82 -10.71 4.92
CA ASN A 156 -7.98 -12.08 4.50
C ASN A 156 -7.61 -12.23 3.01
N LYS A 157 -6.54 -12.94 2.71
CA LYS A 157 -6.05 -13.15 1.33
C LYS A 157 -7.01 -13.95 0.43
N ARG A 158 -8.01 -14.62 1.00
CA ARG A 158 -9.01 -15.39 0.24
C ARG A 158 -10.13 -14.52 -0.29
N ASP A 159 -10.35 -13.37 0.34
CA ASP A 159 -11.34 -12.40 -0.12
C ASP A 159 -10.71 -11.52 -1.20
N GLY A 160 -11.50 -11.10 -2.20
CA GLY A 160 -11.03 -10.21 -3.25
C GLY A 160 -10.72 -8.81 -2.73
N VAL A 161 -9.95 -8.05 -3.51
CA VAL A 161 -9.52 -6.68 -3.15
C VAL A 161 -10.71 -5.79 -2.84
N LEU A 162 -11.75 -5.79 -3.69
CA LEU A 162 -12.93 -4.96 -3.46
C LEU A 162 -13.70 -5.36 -2.21
N SER A 163 -13.85 -6.66 -1.95
CA SER A 163 -14.52 -7.13 -0.73
C SER A 163 -13.81 -6.66 0.53
N GLN A 164 -12.47 -6.69 0.54
CA GLN A 164 -11.67 -6.17 1.65
C GLN A 164 -11.77 -4.65 1.75
N LEU A 165 -11.75 -3.95 0.61
CA LEU A 165 -11.90 -2.49 0.56
C LEU A 165 -13.25 -2.06 1.11
N ASP A 166 -14.35 -2.69 0.68
CA ASP A 166 -15.70 -2.41 1.14
C ASP A 166 -15.85 -2.67 2.66
N LYS A 167 -15.30 -3.79 3.14
CA LYS A 167 -15.28 -4.11 4.57
C LYS A 167 -14.60 -3.00 5.39
N ILE A 168 -13.46 -2.53 4.92
CA ILE A 168 -12.67 -1.50 5.60
C ILE A 168 -13.39 -0.15 5.53
N GLN A 169 -13.84 0.27 4.35
CA GLN A 169 -14.52 1.55 4.17
C GLN A 169 -15.86 1.63 4.91
N SER A 170 -16.65 0.57 4.90
CA SER A 170 -17.96 0.55 5.57
C SER A 170 -17.85 0.66 7.09
N LYS A 171 -16.79 0.13 7.67
CA LYS A 171 -16.59 0.14 9.12
C LYS A 171 -16.06 1.47 9.64
N HIS A 172 -15.20 2.13 8.91
CA HIS A 172 -14.27 3.09 9.51
C HIS A 172 -14.17 4.45 8.82
N SER A 173 -14.59 4.61 7.57
CA SER A 173 -14.26 5.77 6.75
C SER A 173 -14.92 7.10 7.14
N HIS A 174 -15.99 7.11 7.94
CA HIS A 174 -16.78 8.33 8.13
C HIS A 174 -16.65 8.99 9.50
N ASN A 175 -15.99 8.34 10.49
CA ASN A 175 -15.94 8.81 11.89
C ASN A 175 -14.54 8.76 12.51
N ILE A 176 -13.50 8.79 11.68
CA ILE A 176 -12.12 8.64 12.14
C ILE A 176 -11.53 9.97 12.62
N GLY A 177 -12.12 11.11 12.23
CA GLY A 177 -11.66 12.44 12.58
C GLY A 177 -10.76 13.10 11.54
N GLY A 178 -10.23 14.27 11.83
CA GLY A 178 -9.62 15.16 10.84
C GLY A 178 -8.10 15.20 10.80
N SER A 179 -7.39 14.57 11.76
CA SER A 179 -5.95 14.74 11.90
C SER A 179 -5.14 13.63 11.24
N THR A 180 -4.10 13.98 10.48
CA THR A 180 -3.16 13.02 9.88
C THR A 180 -2.17 12.47 10.93
N GLU A 181 -1.65 13.32 11.80
CA GLU A 181 -0.59 12.94 12.74
C GLU A 181 -1.05 11.97 13.81
N ASN A 182 -2.27 12.15 14.32
CA ASN A 182 -2.77 11.37 15.45
C ASN A 182 -2.75 9.87 15.17
N GLY A 183 -3.20 9.44 14.02
CA GLY A 183 -3.25 8.03 13.71
C GLY A 183 -1.88 7.37 13.65
N ILE A 184 -0.88 8.06 13.11
CA ILE A 184 0.48 7.54 12.97
C ILE A 184 1.13 7.36 14.34
N TRP A 185 1.03 8.36 15.22
CA TRP A 185 1.61 8.26 16.54
C TRP A 185 0.84 7.29 17.45
N LEU A 186 -0.49 7.23 17.36
CA LEU A 186 -1.30 6.23 18.08
C LEU A 186 -0.84 4.81 17.75
N PHE A 187 -0.60 4.53 16.46
CA PHE A 187 -0.07 3.25 16.02
C PHE A 187 1.30 2.94 16.61
N LEU A 188 2.25 3.87 16.49
CA LEU A 188 3.61 3.65 16.98
C LEU A 188 3.66 3.55 18.50
N ASP A 189 2.93 4.41 19.22
CA ASP A 189 2.84 4.37 20.69
C ASP A 189 2.27 3.04 21.18
N GLU A 190 1.17 2.57 20.59
CA GLU A 190 0.59 1.28 20.91
C GLU A 190 1.54 0.12 20.61
N ALA A 191 2.18 0.14 19.43
CA ALA A 191 3.13 -0.89 19.02
C ALA A 191 4.36 -0.94 19.97
N ILE A 192 4.85 0.21 20.42
CA ILE A 192 5.93 0.30 21.41
C ILE A 192 5.51 -0.24 22.78
N LYS A 193 4.37 0.21 23.30
CA LYS A 193 3.86 -0.18 24.62
C LYS A 193 3.56 -1.67 24.71
N LYS A 194 2.91 -2.21 23.67
CA LYS A 194 2.53 -3.63 23.60
C LYS A 194 3.64 -4.53 23.00
N LYS A 195 4.76 -3.96 22.57
CA LYS A 195 5.87 -4.65 21.89
C LYS A 195 5.40 -5.46 20.67
N ILE A 196 4.51 -4.90 19.89
CA ILE A 196 3.98 -5.54 18.68
C ILE A 196 5.04 -5.46 17.58
N HIS A 197 5.51 -6.61 17.12
CA HIS A 197 6.50 -6.70 16.06
C HIS A 197 5.85 -6.46 14.68
N TRP A 198 6.44 -5.56 13.91
CA TRP A 198 6.16 -5.31 12.50
C TRP A 198 7.45 -5.37 11.71
N ASP A 199 7.46 -6.05 10.57
CA ASP A 199 8.59 -6.07 9.64
C ASP A 199 8.55 -4.88 8.69
N ASN A 200 7.33 -4.49 8.26
CA ASN A 200 7.14 -3.38 7.34
C ASN A 200 5.99 -2.48 7.81
N ILE A 201 6.20 -1.18 7.73
CA ILE A 201 5.21 -0.13 8.01
C ILE A 201 5.11 0.73 6.75
N PHE A 202 3.94 0.76 6.11
CA PHE A 202 3.60 1.68 5.03
C PHE A 202 2.64 2.74 5.56
N ILE A 203 2.88 3.99 5.22
CA ILE A 203 2.01 5.12 5.55
C ILE A 203 1.57 5.75 4.24
N TYR A 204 0.32 5.51 3.85
CA TYR A 204 -0.31 6.11 2.68
C TYR A 204 -1.08 7.36 3.12
N SER A 205 -0.70 8.52 2.62
CA SER A 205 -1.28 9.79 3.06
C SER A 205 -0.98 10.91 2.04
N ASP A 206 -1.75 11.99 2.10
CA ASP A 206 -1.41 13.25 1.47
C ASP A 206 -0.27 13.99 2.22
N MET A 207 0.17 13.45 3.34
CA MET A 207 1.26 13.96 4.19
C MET A 207 1.05 15.39 4.70
N GLN A 208 -0.17 15.90 4.70
CA GLN A 208 -0.50 17.20 5.25
C GLN A 208 -0.53 17.16 6.79
N ALA A 209 0.58 16.70 7.38
CA ALA A 209 0.81 16.70 8.79
C ALA A 209 1.31 18.08 9.27
N GLY A 210 1.06 18.42 10.52
CA GLY A 210 1.66 19.61 11.14
C GLY A 210 0.71 20.72 11.51
N HIS A 211 -0.60 20.53 11.37
CA HIS A 211 -1.61 21.51 11.77
C HIS A 211 -2.61 20.96 12.80
N GLY A 212 -2.53 19.66 13.10
CA GLY A 212 -3.38 18.99 14.06
C GLY A 212 -2.80 19.02 15.47
N GLY A 213 -3.59 19.45 16.44
CA GLY A 213 -3.31 19.22 17.85
C GLY A 213 -3.52 17.74 18.20
N LEU A 214 -3.04 17.33 19.37
CA LEU A 214 -3.34 16.02 19.96
C LEU A 214 -4.81 15.99 20.41
N TYR A 215 -5.74 15.86 19.47
CA TYR A 215 -7.16 15.92 19.74
C TYR A 215 -7.58 14.83 20.73
N GLY A 216 -8.15 15.26 21.87
CA GLY A 216 -8.69 14.35 22.88
C GLY A 216 -7.69 13.68 23.78
N LEU A 217 -6.39 14.02 23.71
CA LEU A 217 -5.34 13.44 24.51
C LEU A 217 -4.57 14.49 25.30
N ASN A 218 -4.04 14.08 26.45
CA ASN A 218 -3.25 14.96 27.27
C ASN A 218 -1.86 15.16 26.63
N SER A 219 -1.60 16.33 26.10
CA SER A 219 -0.32 16.68 25.47
C SER A 219 0.90 16.48 26.38
N ARG A 220 0.70 16.41 27.70
CA ARG A 220 1.78 16.16 28.68
C ARG A 220 2.33 14.73 28.58
N ASP A 221 1.50 13.74 28.23
CA ASP A 221 1.90 12.34 28.15
C ASP A 221 2.78 12.06 26.95
N TYR A 222 2.85 13.00 25.98
CA TYR A 222 3.59 12.86 24.72
C TYR A 222 4.56 14.01 24.46
N SER A 223 4.88 14.79 25.51
CA SER A 223 5.76 15.97 25.38
C SER A 223 7.13 15.65 24.82
N GLU A 224 7.65 14.44 25.03
CA GLU A 224 8.93 13.98 24.50
C GLU A 224 8.92 13.76 22.99
N TYR A 225 7.73 13.54 22.38
CA TYR A 225 7.55 13.30 20.95
C TYR A 225 7.01 14.54 20.20
N THR A 226 6.86 15.67 20.86
CA THR A 226 6.38 16.89 20.21
C THR A 226 7.55 17.76 19.72
N ILE A 227 7.30 18.47 18.61
CA ILE A 227 8.15 19.53 18.10
C ILE A 227 7.48 20.85 18.49
N ASN A 228 8.18 21.69 19.26
CA ASN A 228 7.68 23.00 19.73
C ASN A 228 6.30 22.93 20.44
N GLY A 229 5.98 21.78 21.03
CA GLY A 229 4.74 21.58 21.78
C GLY A 229 3.46 21.42 20.94
N HIS A 230 3.58 21.36 19.61
CA HIS A 230 2.41 21.33 18.71
C HIS A 230 2.32 20.11 17.80
N TYR A 231 3.46 19.55 17.40
CA TYR A 231 3.49 18.45 16.41
C TYR A 231 4.14 17.22 16.99
N ILE A 232 3.68 16.05 16.52
CA ILE A 232 4.33 14.79 16.84
C ILE A 232 5.52 14.56 15.91
N ASP A 233 6.67 14.31 16.49
CA ASP A 233 7.88 13.90 15.78
C ASP A 233 7.79 12.40 15.47
N VAL A 234 7.28 12.08 14.29
CA VAL A 234 7.13 10.68 13.83
C VAL A 234 8.49 9.99 13.74
N LEU A 235 9.56 10.70 13.40
CA LEU A 235 10.90 10.14 13.34
C LEU A 235 11.37 9.64 14.71
N LYS A 236 11.19 10.43 15.76
CA LYS A 236 11.53 10.00 17.13
C LYS A 236 10.77 8.75 17.54
N LEU A 237 9.48 8.67 17.20
CA LEU A 237 8.67 7.47 17.46
C LEU A 237 9.19 6.25 16.68
N VAL A 238 9.57 6.40 15.41
CA VAL A 238 10.17 5.32 14.62
C VAL A 238 11.50 4.87 15.22
N GLN A 239 12.35 5.80 15.63
CA GLN A 239 13.63 5.50 16.28
C GLN A 239 13.41 4.76 17.62
N GLU A 240 12.43 5.19 18.42
CA GLU A 240 12.07 4.53 19.67
C GLU A 240 11.48 3.12 19.44
N TYR A 241 10.65 2.95 18.41
CA TYR A 241 10.14 1.65 18.02
C TYR A 241 11.30 0.71 17.62
N ARG A 242 12.27 1.20 16.83
CA ARG A 242 13.46 0.45 16.47
C ARG A 242 14.29 0.03 17.69
N ARG A 243 14.45 0.95 18.62
CA ARG A 243 15.21 0.69 19.86
C ARG A 243 14.56 -0.34 20.76
N LYS A 244 13.21 -0.34 20.87
CA LYS A 244 12.46 -1.14 21.84
C LYS A 244 11.85 -2.42 21.29
N VAL A 245 11.55 -2.48 19.99
CA VAL A 245 10.74 -3.55 19.41
C VAL A 245 11.41 -4.23 18.23
N ASN A 246 11.65 -3.52 17.12
CA ASN A 246 12.27 -4.09 15.93
C ASN A 246 13.32 -3.15 15.32
N PRO A 247 14.63 -3.40 15.56
CA PRO A 247 15.69 -2.55 15.03
C PRO A 247 15.78 -2.54 13.51
N LYS A 248 15.17 -3.53 12.82
CA LYS A 248 15.24 -3.69 11.35
C LYS A 248 13.91 -3.40 10.66
N VAL A 249 12.98 -2.74 11.32
CA VAL A 249 11.71 -2.37 10.68
C VAL A 249 11.94 -1.49 9.46
N ASN A 250 11.27 -1.85 8.35
CA ASN A 250 11.23 -1.01 7.15
C ASN A 250 10.06 -0.05 7.25
N VAL A 251 10.30 1.24 6.98
CA VAL A 251 9.25 2.26 7.03
C VAL A 251 9.19 3.00 5.71
N PHE A 252 8.00 3.03 5.11
CA PHE A 252 7.74 3.68 3.84
C PHE A 252 6.66 4.73 4.00
N SER A 253 7.00 5.97 3.71
CA SER A 253 6.08 7.10 3.62
C SER A 253 5.66 7.24 2.16
N VAL A 254 4.39 6.94 1.83
CA VAL A 254 3.88 6.93 0.47
C VAL A 254 3.01 8.17 0.25
N GLN A 255 3.54 9.13 -0.49
CA GLN A 255 2.83 10.35 -0.87
C GLN A 255 1.85 10.07 -2.01
N THR A 256 0.55 10.24 -1.76
CA THR A 256 -0.53 9.88 -2.69
C THR A 256 -1.22 11.08 -3.35
N ALA A 257 -1.06 12.28 -2.80
CA ALA A 257 -1.70 13.50 -3.32
C ALA A 257 -0.79 14.37 -4.19
N GLY A 258 0.52 14.06 -4.26
CA GLY A 258 1.47 14.83 -5.06
C GLY A 258 1.97 16.13 -4.43
N TYR A 259 1.78 16.31 -3.11
CA TYR A 259 2.37 17.42 -2.37
C TYR A 259 3.84 17.13 -2.03
N ASP A 260 4.63 18.19 -1.77
CA ASP A 260 6.05 18.07 -1.40
C ASP A 260 6.29 17.71 0.09
N ASN A 261 5.23 17.39 0.81
CA ASN A 261 5.31 17.07 2.24
C ASN A 261 5.63 15.60 2.48
N SER A 262 6.37 15.34 3.55
CA SER A 262 6.59 13.99 4.09
C SER A 262 6.57 14.01 5.61
N VAL A 263 6.07 12.94 6.23
CA VAL A 263 6.09 12.76 7.69
C VAL A 263 7.43 12.21 8.20
N LEU A 264 8.31 11.80 7.29
CA LEU A 264 9.63 11.27 7.59
C LEU A 264 10.67 11.96 6.71
N PRO A 265 11.88 12.24 7.23
CA PRO A 265 12.97 12.77 6.44
C PRO A 265 13.50 11.71 5.46
N GLU A 266 14.10 12.17 4.38
CA GLU A 266 14.88 11.32 3.49
C GLU A 266 16.15 10.82 4.18
N ASN A 267 16.68 9.69 3.71
CA ASN A 267 17.96 9.12 4.12
C ASN A 267 18.06 8.58 5.56
N GLU A 268 16.94 8.33 6.20
CA GLU A 268 16.94 7.62 7.47
C GLU A 268 17.13 6.10 7.26
N TYR A 269 17.71 5.45 8.27
CA TYR A 269 17.96 4.01 8.25
C TYR A 269 16.67 3.22 7.95
N ARG A 270 16.72 2.36 6.90
CA ARG A 270 15.58 1.54 6.44
C ARG A 270 14.26 2.32 6.33
N THR A 271 14.36 3.55 5.89
CA THR A 271 13.21 4.45 5.65
C THR A 271 13.31 4.99 4.22
N SER A 272 12.17 5.13 3.56
CA SER A 272 12.11 5.75 2.23
C SER A 272 10.79 6.47 2.02
N ILE A 273 10.87 7.57 1.28
CA ILE A 273 9.72 8.29 0.75
C ILE A 273 9.45 7.74 -0.65
N LEU A 274 8.22 7.31 -0.88
CA LEU A 274 7.74 6.84 -2.17
C LEU A 274 6.63 7.77 -2.64
N THR A 275 6.50 7.94 -3.94
CA THR A 275 5.45 8.77 -4.53
C THR A 275 4.63 7.98 -5.52
N GLY A 276 3.31 8.14 -5.43
CA GLY A 276 2.37 7.50 -6.34
C GLY A 276 1.51 6.43 -5.68
N TRP A 277 0.56 5.93 -6.44
CA TRP A 277 -0.52 5.06 -5.96
C TRP A 277 -0.94 4.02 -7.00
N THR A 278 -0.03 3.62 -7.88
CA THR A 278 -0.34 2.64 -8.95
C THR A 278 -0.05 1.20 -8.57
N GLY A 279 0.49 0.96 -7.36
CA GLY A 279 1.00 -0.33 -6.90
C GLY A 279 2.51 -0.50 -7.14
N LYS A 280 3.15 0.39 -7.89
CA LYS A 280 4.61 0.36 -8.10
C LYS A 280 5.40 0.63 -6.84
N GLU A 281 4.82 1.36 -5.90
CA GLU A 281 5.40 1.65 -4.59
C GLU A 281 5.79 0.37 -3.85
N THR A 282 4.99 -0.69 -3.93
CA THR A 282 5.33 -1.99 -3.32
C THR A 282 6.51 -2.68 -4.02
N ILE A 283 6.65 -2.50 -5.35
CA ILE A 283 7.78 -3.01 -6.11
C ILE A 283 9.07 -2.30 -5.68
N TYR A 284 9.03 -0.97 -5.58
CA TYR A 284 10.18 -0.18 -5.12
C TYR A 284 10.53 -0.49 -3.67
N ALA A 285 9.53 -0.61 -2.79
CA ALA A 285 9.73 -0.98 -1.41
C ALA A 285 10.44 -2.34 -1.28
N GLN A 286 9.99 -3.37 -2.00
CA GLN A 286 10.65 -4.68 -1.99
C GLN A 286 12.10 -4.60 -2.51
N ALA A 287 12.33 -3.85 -3.58
CA ALA A 287 13.68 -3.66 -4.11
C ALA A 287 14.61 -2.96 -3.09
N LEU A 288 14.12 -1.95 -2.37
CA LEU A 288 14.86 -1.27 -1.31
C LEU A 288 15.15 -2.20 -0.14
N ILE A 289 14.18 -2.98 0.32
CA ILE A 289 14.36 -3.99 1.36
C ILE A 289 15.48 -4.97 0.97
N ASP A 290 15.47 -5.46 -0.27
CA ASP A 290 16.49 -6.38 -0.76
C ASP A 290 17.89 -5.72 -0.84
N ILE A 291 17.96 -4.42 -1.17
CA ILE A 291 19.20 -3.65 -1.16
C ILE A 291 19.71 -3.48 0.27
N TRP A 292 18.89 -3.03 1.22
CA TRP A 292 19.26 -2.85 2.62
C TRP A 292 19.77 -4.14 3.25
N ASN A 293 19.06 -5.26 3.01
CA ASN A 293 19.49 -6.58 3.51
C ASN A 293 20.84 -7.01 2.93
N ARG A 294 21.11 -6.74 1.64
CA ARG A 294 22.40 -7.05 1.01
C ARG A 294 23.54 -6.20 1.57
N MET A 295 23.30 -4.91 1.83
CA MET A 295 24.30 -4.01 2.40
C MET A 295 24.68 -4.42 3.82
N GLU A 296 23.71 -4.75 4.67
CA GLU A 296 23.96 -5.23 6.03
C GLU A 296 24.76 -6.54 6.05
N ASN A 297 24.41 -7.51 5.20
CA ASN A 297 25.12 -8.77 5.10
C ASN A 297 26.57 -8.59 4.63
N LYS A 298 26.86 -7.59 3.78
CA LYS A 298 28.25 -7.26 3.39
C LYS A 298 29.03 -6.67 4.56
N ASN A 299 28.45 -5.72 5.28
CA ASN A 299 29.11 -5.08 6.43
C ASN A 299 29.42 -6.11 7.53
N GLN A 300 28.48 -7.01 7.86
CA GLN A 300 28.72 -8.09 8.82
C GLN A 300 29.88 -9.01 8.40
N LYS A 301 29.96 -9.41 7.13
CA LYS A 301 31.08 -10.24 6.63
C LYS A 301 32.42 -9.51 6.66
N THR A 302 32.42 -8.21 6.45
CA THR A 302 33.68 -7.40 6.53
C THR A 302 34.13 -7.31 7.98
N GLU A 303 33.23 -7.03 8.93
CA GLU A 303 33.53 -7.00 10.36
C GLU A 303 34.05 -8.37 10.89
N GLU A 304 33.39 -9.48 10.49
CA GLU A 304 33.84 -10.84 10.86
C GLU A 304 35.21 -11.16 10.31
N ASN A 305 35.54 -10.76 9.08
CA ASN A 305 36.85 -10.95 8.48
C ASN A 305 37.91 -10.12 9.18
N ASP A 306 37.63 -8.86 9.51
CA ASP A 306 38.54 -8.00 10.24
C ASP A 306 38.81 -8.52 11.66
N PHE A 307 37.76 -9.01 12.34
CA PHE A 307 37.87 -9.62 13.66
C PHE A 307 38.70 -10.92 13.62
N THR A 308 38.54 -11.71 12.57
CA THR A 308 39.29 -12.95 12.36
C THR A 308 40.77 -12.67 12.04
N ASN A 309 41.05 -11.67 11.23
CA ASN A 309 42.39 -11.23 10.88
C ASN A 309 43.11 -10.60 12.09
N THR A 310 42.38 -9.84 12.91
CA THR A 310 42.93 -9.27 14.17
C THR A 310 43.27 -10.37 15.17
N LYS A 311 42.39 -11.40 15.33
CA LYS A 311 42.71 -12.55 16.20
C LYS A 311 43.90 -13.38 15.71
N LYS A 312 44.08 -13.54 14.39
CA LYS A 312 45.24 -14.21 13.80
C LYS A 312 46.53 -13.42 14.05
N SER A 313 46.49 -12.11 13.89
CA SER A 313 47.66 -11.25 14.15
C SER A 313 48.05 -11.19 15.62
N ILE A 314 47.09 -11.27 16.54
CA ILE A 314 47.40 -11.38 18.00
C ILE A 314 48.01 -12.73 18.34
N LYS A 315 47.53 -13.85 17.76
CA LYS A 315 48.13 -15.18 17.99
C LYS A 315 49.56 -15.31 17.46
N ILE A 316 49.89 -14.65 16.35
CA ILE A 316 51.23 -14.65 15.79
C ILE A 316 52.21 -13.85 16.69
N LYS A 317 51.77 -12.77 17.31
CA LYS A 317 52.60 -12.00 18.26
C LYS A 317 52.83 -12.67 19.61
N THR A 318 51.98 -13.62 20.03
CA THR A 318 52.15 -14.38 21.28
C THR A 318 52.95 -15.67 21.12
N SER A 319 53.23 -16.10 19.88
CA SER A 319 54.05 -17.29 19.59
C SER A 319 55.52 -16.97 19.28
N VAL A 320 55.95 -15.72 19.41
CA VAL A 320 57.31 -15.22 19.19
C VAL A 320 57.88 -14.63 20.51
N LYS A 321 57.66 -15.36 21.63
CA LYS A 321 58.39 -15.07 22.89
C LYS A 321 58.97 -16.37 23.44
#